data_ec594bd770cd53c635571991a3e2b896
#
_entry.id   ec594bd770cd53c635571991a3e2b896
#
_cell.length_a   1.000
_cell.length_b   1.000
_cell.length_c   1.000
_cell.angle_alpha   90.00
_cell.angle_beta   90.00
_cell.angle_gamma   90.00
#
_symmetry.space_group_name_H-M   'P 1'
#
loop_
_entity.id
_entity.type
_entity.pdbx_description
1 polymer ?
#
loop_
_entity_poly.entity_id
_entity_poly.type
_entity_poly.pdbx_seq_one_letter_code
_entity_poly.pdbx_strand_id
1 'polypeptide(L)' 'MWVAVKDGKVIAAAYNSRDLVPMVRELGEAGKGAVAQFVPPHTDEIVVGVG' A
#
# COMPACT_ATOMS: atom_id res chain seq x y z
N MET A 1 2.78 -4.71 6.74
CA MET A 1 2.42 -3.37 6.29
C MET A 1 1.34 -3.46 5.23
N TRP A 2 0.41 -2.56 5.27
CA TRP A 2 -0.66 -2.50 4.27
C TRP A 2 -0.37 -1.40 3.28
N VAL A 3 -0.63 -1.69 2.02
CA VAL A 3 -0.43 -0.70 0.97
C VAL A 3 -1.67 -0.61 0.11
N ALA A 4 -1.91 0.56 -0.43
CA ALA A 4 -2.97 0.76 -1.40
C ALA A 4 -2.31 0.89 -2.77
N VAL A 5 -2.77 0.09 -3.70
CA VAL A 5 -2.18 0.04 -5.05
C VAL A 5 -3.24 0.44 -6.06
N LYS A 6 -2.87 1.30 -6.97
CA LYS A 6 -3.74 1.71 -8.05
C LYS A 6 -2.92 1.82 -9.33
N ASP A 7 -3.41 1.18 -10.37
CA ASP A 7 -2.74 1.18 -11.67
C ASP A 7 -1.29 0.73 -11.56
N GLY A 8 -1.06 -0.27 -10.72
CA GLY A 8 0.26 -0.83 -10.54
C GLY A 8 1.20 0.01 -9.71
N LYS A 9 0.69 1.05 -9.06
CA LYS A 9 1.52 1.92 -8.24
C LYS A 9 1.02 1.95 -6.81
N VAL A 10 1.95 1.99 -5.87
CA VAL A 10 1.60 2.16 -4.47
C VAL A 10 1.32 3.63 -4.22
N ILE A 11 0.11 3.92 -3.79
CA ILE A 11 -0.30 5.31 -3.56
C ILE A 11 -0.41 5.65 -2.08
N ALA A 12 -0.41 4.65 -1.22
CA ALA A 12 -0.47 4.88 0.22
C ALA A 12 0.05 3.64 0.93
N ALA A 13 0.52 3.83 2.14
CA ALA A 13 1.01 2.72 2.95
C ALA A 13 0.79 3.02 4.43
N ALA A 14 0.48 1.99 5.19
CA ALA A 14 0.25 2.14 6.62
C ALA A 14 0.58 0.83 7.32
N TYR A 15 0.80 0.91 8.62
CA TYR A 15 1.13 -0.29 9.39
C TYR A 15 -0.04 -1.24 9.54
N ASN A 16 -1.25 -0.71 9.49
CA ASN A 16 -2.43 -1.57 9.58
C ASN A 16 -3.50 -1.05 8.63
N SER A 17 -4.47 -1.90 8.34
CA SER A 17 -5.50 -1.55 7.38
C SER A 17 -6.39 -0.42 7.87
N ARG A 18 -6.57 -0.34 9.18
CA ARG A 18 -7.41 0.69 9.75
C ARG A 18 -6.84 2.08 9.50
N ASP A 19 -5.53 2.20 9.54
CA ASP A 19 -4.89 3.47 9.26
C ASP A 19 -4.85 3.75 7.76
N LEU A 20 -4.86 2.72 6.96
CA LEU A 20 -4.79 2.88 5.52
C LEU A 20 -6.06 3.51 4.96
N VAL A 21 -7.20 3.13 5.49
CA VAL A 21 -8.48 3.59 4.97
C VAL A 21 -8.59 5.10 4.90
N PRO A 22 -8.32 5.83 5.99
CA PRO A 22 -8.40 7.28 5.91
C PRO A 22 -7.37 7.89 4.98
N MET A 23 -6.22 7.26 4.84
CA MET A 23 -5.21 7.78 3.92
C MET A 23 -5.71 7.72 2.49
N VAL A 24 -6.33 6.62 2.12
CA VAL A 24 -6.88 6.49 0.77
C VAL A 24 -8.03 7.47 0.56
N ARG A 25 -8.84 7.67 1.58
CA ARG A 25 -9.93 8.63 1.51
C ARG A 25 -9.44 10.03 1.26
N GLU A 26 -8.35 10.40 1.90
CA GLU A 26 -7.78 11.72 1.75
C GLU A 26 -7.34 11.98 0.32
N LEU A 27 -7.02 10.93 -0.40
CA LEU A 27 -6.60 11.07 -1.79
C LEU A 27 -7.75 11.42 -2.72
N GLY A 28 -8.99 11.22 -2.27
CA GLY A 28 -10.15 11.52 -3.09
C GLY A 28 -10.15 10.73 -4.39
N GLU A 29 -10.24 11.43 -5.50
CA GLU A 29 -10.29 10.77 -6.80
C GLU A 29 -9.06 9.91 -7.05
N ALA A 30 -7.92 10.33 -6.58
CA ALA A 30 -6.69 9.59 -6.80
C ALA A 30 -6.72 8.23 -6.09
N GLY A 31 -7.52 8.11 -5.04
CA GLY A 31 -7.63 6.86 -4.31
C GLY A 31 -8.73 5.94 -4.81
N LYS A 32 -9.53 6.41 -5.74
CA LYS A 32 -10.64 5.63 -6.23
C LYS A 32 -10.15 4.43 -7.02
N GLY A 33 -10.68 3.27 -6.70
CA GLY A 33 -10.29 2.06 -7.38
C GLY A 33 -9.02 1.42 -6.86
N ALA A 34 -8.46 1.98 -5.81
CA ALA A 34 -7.26 1.40 -5.22
C ALA A 34 -7.60 0.09 -4.51
N VAL A 35 -6.65 -0.81 -4.51
CA VAL A 35 -6.79 -2.11 -3.86
C VAL A 35 -5.85 -2.16 -2.67
N ALA A 36 -6.38 -2.54 -1.51
CA ALA A 36 -5.56 -2.71 -0.32
C ALA A 36 -4.89 -4.07 -0.37
N GLN A 37 -3.61 -4.07 -0.07
CA GLN A 37 -2.83 -5.29 -0.14
C GLN A 37 -1.91 -5.37 1.06
N PHE A 38 -1.77 -6.56 1.64
CA PHE A 38 -0.89 -6.75 2.78
C PHE A 38 0.48 -7.20 2.33
N VAL A 39 1.50 -6.53 2.82
CA VAL A 39 2.88 -6.88 2.55
C VAL A 39 3.51 -7.35 3.84
N PRO A 40 3.97 -8.60 3.91
CA PRO A 40 4.59 -9.12 5.13
C PRO A 40 5.80 -8.29 5.54
N PRO A 41 6.00 -8.15 6.84
CA PRO A 41 7.08 -7.30 7.33
C PRO A 41 8.47 -7.80 7.04
N HIS A 42 8.63 -9.08 6.72
CA HIS A 42 9.97 -9.53 6.46
C HIS A 42 10.14 -10.03 5.05
N THR A 43 10.15 -9.07 4.18
CA THR A 43 10.36 -9.31 2.78
C THR A 43 11.68 -8.73 2.33
N ASP A 44 12.49 -8.41 3.28
CA ASP A 44 13.77 -7.77 3.01
C ASP A 44 14.66 -8.60 2.10
N GLU A 45 14.60 -9.89 2.23
CA GLU A 45 15.42 -10.74 1.38
C GLU A 45 15.02 -10.58 -0.08
N ILE A 46 13.78 -10.28 -0.30
CA ILE A 46 13.28 -10.09 -1.66
C ILE A 46 13.86 -8.83 -2.26
N VAL A 47 13.95 -7.84 -1.44
CA VAL A 47 14.51 -6.58 -1.88
C VAL A 47 15.93 -6.77 -2.36
N VAL A 48 16.61 -7.62 -1.69
CA VAL A 48 17.98 -7.93 -2.09
C VAL A 48 18.02 -8.43 -3.51
N GLY A 49 17.05 -9.24 -3.86
CA GLY A 49 17.02 -9.78 -5.20
C GLY A 49 16.92 -8.70 -6.24
N VAL A 50 16.37 -7.61 -5.90
CA VAL A 50 16.24 -6.50 -6.83
C VAL A 50 17.56 -5.80 -7.01
N GLY A 51 18.28 -5.78 -5.97
CA GLY A 51 19.53 -5.06 -5.87
C GLY A 51 20.29 -4.99 -7.11
#